data_0549d502a0fdca696a9a4327372291d7
#
_entry.id   0549d502a0fdca696a9a4327372291d7
#
_cell.length_a   1.000
_cell.length_b   1.000
_cell.length_c   1.000
_cell.angle_alpha   90.00
_cell.angle_beta   90.00
_cell.angle_gamma   90.00
#
_symmetry.space_group_name_H-M   'P 1'
#
loop_
_entity.id
_entity.type
_entity.pdbx_description
1 polymer ?
#
loop_
_entity_poly.entity_id
_entity_poly.type
_entity_poly.pdbx_seq_one_letter_code
_entity_poly.pdbx_strand_id
1 'polypeptide(L)'
;MVTLPAFADLHVHFREPGQTWKETIRSGSQAAARGGYTLVCAMPNLNPVPDSLEHLAVEQAAIDRDALIRVLPYCSITVGRLGQELVDFHALKGLCVAFSDDGSGVQRQEMMREAMLAAATEDVIIAAHCEDNTLLRGGYIHDGRYCREHGHKGICSESEWGQIARDLELAAETGCRYHVCHISTVESVDIIRQAKKSGVKVTCETGPHYLTLCEDDLQEDGRFKMNPPLRSAEDREALIEGLADGTIDVVATDHAPHSAEEKSKGLAGSAMGIVGLETAFPVLYTRLVKTGRIGLDRLVEAMATAPRRIFRLPEAPEDWVEVDLDTPWTIRSAEFASMGRATPFEGWEVYGKVLKTVMEGKTVYNSNLTK
;
A
#
# COMPACT_ATOMS: atom_id res chain seq x y z
N MET A 1 -9.56 0.27 -26.31
CA MET A 1 -8.55 1.19 -25.73
C MET A 1 -9.26 2.39 -25.12
N VAL A 2 -8.85 2.81 -23.93
CA VAL A 2 -9.46 3.90 -23.18
C VAL A 2 -8.34 4.72 -22.49
N THR A 3 -8.52 6.04 -22.41
CA THR A 3 -7.63 6.92 -21.65
C THR A 3 -8.25 7.22 -20.31
N LEU A 4 -7.48 7.04 -19.23
CA LEU A 4 -7.86 7.27 -17.84
C LEU A 4 -6.89 8.27 -17.20
N PRO A 5 -7.28 8.98 -16.12
CA PRO A 5 -6.31 9.67 -15.27
C PRO A 5 -5.22 8.71 -14.80
N ALA A 6 -3.97 9.15 -14.79
CA ALA A 6 -2.88 8.32 -14.30
C ALA A 6 -3.00 8.05 -12.80
N PHE A 7 -2.61 6.85 -12.39
CA PHE A 7 -2.78 6.38 -11.03
C PHE A 7 -1.78 7.03 -10.05
N ALA A 8 -2.16 7.04 -8.78
CA ALA A 8 -1.33 7.44 -7.65
C ALA A 8 -1.41 6.39 -6.56
N ASP A 9 -0.27 5.91 -6.07
CA ASP A 9 -0.18 4.90 -5.03
C ASP A 9 0.34 5.52 -3.73
N LEU A 10 -0.41 5.39 -2.66
CA LEU A 10 -0.04 5.96 -1.36
C LEU A 10 0.89 5.06 -0.55
N HIS A 11 1.17 3.81 -1.01
CA HIS A 11 1.88 2.83 -0.21
C HIS A 11 2.79 1.92 -1.05
N VAL A 12 4.07 2.26 -1.12
CA VAL A 12 5.08 1.44 -1.80
C VAL A 12 6.38 1.36 -1.00
N HIS A 13 7.18 0.31 -1.22
CA HIS A 13 8.46 0.09 -0.58
C HIS A 13 9.56 0.01 -1.64
N PHE A 14 10.21 1.13 -1.95
CA PHE A 14 11.28 1.16 -2.95
C PHE A 14 12.66 0.77 -2.41
N ARG A 15 12.76 0.46 -1.11
CA ARG A 15 13.93 -0.18 -0.50
C ARG A 15 15.25 0.61 -0.59
N GLU A 16 15.31 1.73 -1.24
CA GLU A 16 16.46 2.62 -1.34
C GLU A 16 16.18 3.93 -0.59
N PRO A 17 17.09 4.30 0.33
CA PRO A 17 18.41 3.73 0.63
C PRO A 17 18.37 2.46 1.49
N GLY A 18 19.46 1.72 1.44
CA GLY A 18 19.83 0.69 2.43
C GLY A 18 19.46 -0.76 2.10
N GLN A 19 18.56 -1.02 1.14
CA GLN A 19 18.14 -2.38 0.76
C GLN A 19 18.02 -2.55 -0.77
N THR A 20 18.95 -1.97 -1.52
CA THR A 20 18.93 -1.89 -2.99
C THR A 20 18.99 -3.26 -3.70
N TRP A 21 19.32 -4.34 -2.99
CA TRP A 21 19.24 -5.69 -3.52
C TRP A 21 17.81 -6.22 -3.68
N LYS A 22 16.82 -5.56 -3.07
CA LYS A 22 15.40 -5.89 -3.19
C LYS A 22 14.70 -5.05 -4.25
N GLU A 23 14.97 -3.76 -4.26
CA GLU A 23 14.43 -2.78 -5.18
C GLU A 23 15.26 -1.48 -5.10
N THR A 24 15.22 -0.67 -6.16
CA THR A 24 15.80 0.66 -6.21
C THR A 24 14.73 1.68 -6.59
N ILE A 25 14.99 2.97 -6.35
CA ILE A 25 14.11 4.06 -6.85
C ILE A 25 13.91 3.94 -8.36
N ARG A 26 14.96 3.60 -9.11
CA ARG A 26 14.88 3.44 -10.56
C ARG A 26 13.96 2.30 -10.97
N SER A 27 14.17 1.08 -10.47
CA SER A 27 13.37 -0.09 -10.87
C SER A 27 11.93 0.00 -10.36
N GLY A 28 11.71 0.47 -9.13
CA GLY A 28 10.38 0.69 -8.57
C GLY A 28 9.59 1.75 -9.34
N SER A 29 10.22 2.89 -9.70
CA SER A 29 9.55 3.93 -10.50
C SER A 29 9.28 3.48 -11.94
N GLN A 30 10.10 2.59 -12.51
CA GLN A 30 9.82 1.94 -13.80
C GLN A 30 8.64 0.97 -13.69
N ALA A 31 8.56 0.18 -12.62
CA ALA A 31 7.42 -0.71 -12.37
C ALA A 31 6.12 0.09 -12.18
N ALA A 32 6.18 1.20 -11.46
CA ALA A 32 5.07 2.11 -11.29
C ALA A 32 4.60 2.70 -12.63
N ALA A 33 5.51 3.24 -13.44
CA ALA A 33 5.19 3.76 -14.77
C ALA A 33 4.53 2.69 -15.66
N ARG A 34 5.03 1.45 -15.61
CA ARG A 34 4.46 0.31 -16.35
C ARG A 34 3.09 -0.09 -15.84
N GLY A 35 2.82 0.09 -14.55
CA GLY A 35 1.50 -0.10 -13.93
C GLY A 35 0.50 1.02 -14.16
N GLY A 36 0.89 2.12 -14.82
CA GLY A 36 0.02 3.28 -15.07
C GLY A 36 0.10 4.39 -14.02
N TYR A 37 1.06 4.30 -13.10
CA TYR A 37 1.25 5.29 -12.05
C TYR A 37 2.19 6.40 -12.48
N THR A 38 1.87 7.64 -12.11
CA THR A 38 2.73 8.83 -12.26
C THR A 38 3.14 9.44 -10.94
N LEU A 39 2.60 8.90 -9.84
CA LEU A 39 2.96 9.30 -8.49
C LEU A 39 2.89 8.09 -7.56
N VAL A 40 3.88 7.94 -6.70
CA VAL A 40 3.89 6.98 -5.60
C VAL A 40 4.42 7.62 -4.32
N CYS A 41 3.96 7.11 -3.17
CA CYS A 41 4.43 7.53 -1.85
C CYS A 41 5.25 6.39 -1.22
N ALA A 42 6.55 6.63 -0.97
CA ALA A 42 7.50 5.63 -0.50
C ALA A 42 7.54 5.58 1.02
N MET A 43 7.28 4.41 1.62
CA MET A 43 7.25 4.17 3.05
C MET A 43 8.64 4.25 3.70
N PRO A 44 8.73 4.67 5.00
CA PRO A 44 9.98 5.06 5.65
C PRO A 44 10.81 3.90 6.19
N ASN A 45 10.49 2.64 5.89
CA ASN A 45 11.22 1.48 6.39
C ASN A 45 12.53 1.23 5.62
N LEU A 46 13.39 2.22 5.65
CA LEU A 46 14.66 2.34 4.95
C LEU A 46 15.86 2.33 5.91
N ASN A 47 17.06 2.42 5.39
CA ASN A 47 18.29 2.59 6.16
C ASN A 47 19.26 3.57 5.46
N PRO A 48 19.43 4.80 6.00
CA PRO A 48 18.81 5.29 7.23
C PRO A 48 17.28 5.47 7.11
N VAL A 49 16.60 5.41 8.27
CA VAL A 49 15.18 5.78 8.38
C VAL A 49 15.05 7.29 8.16
N PRO A 50 14.11 7.80 7.34
CA PRO A 50 13.89 9.24 7.16
C PRO A 50 13.18 9.87 8.38
N ASP A 51 13.91 9.97 9.49
CA ASP A 51 13.48 10.47 10.79
C ASP A 51 14.09 11.84 11.14
N SER A 52 14.88 12.39 10.26
CA SER A 52 15.56 13.69 10.40
C SER A 52 15.79 14.31 9.02
N LEU A 53 16.12 15.60 8.99
CA LEU A 53 16.47 16.31 7.74
C LEU A 53 17.65 15.65 7.03
N GLU A 54 18.66 15.21 7.79
CA GLU A 54 19.85 14.54 7.26
C GLU A 54 19.50 13.21 6.60
N HIS A 55 18.72 12.37 7.28
CA HIS A 55 18.33 11.05 6.77
C HIS A 55 17.37 11.15 5.59
N LEU A 56 16.39 12.06 5.67
CA LEU A 56 15.48 12.33 4.54
C LEU A 56 16.23 12.80 3.29
N ALA A 57 17.26 13.62 3.45
CA ALA A 57 18.08 14.09 2.32
C ALA A 57 18.80 12.96 1.58
N VAL A 58 19.12 11.84 2.25
CA VAL A 58 19.70 10.66 1.60
C VAL A 58 18.72 10.01 0.64
N GLU A 59 17.46 9.82 1.07
CA GLU A 59 16.39 9.29 0.22
C GLU A 59 16.07 10.25 -0.92
N GLN A 60 15.91 11.55 -0.62
CA GLN A 60 15.63 12.57 -1.63
C GLN A 60 16.69 12.62 -2.71
N ALA A 61 17.96 12.51 -2.36
CA ALA A 61 19.04 12.46 -3.34
C ALA A 61 18.97 11.25 -4.28
N ALA A 62 18.49 10.09 -3.80
CA ALA A 62 18.25 8.92 -4.64
C ALA A 62 17.04 9.13 -5.55
N ILE A 63 15.97 9.74 -5.03
CA ILE A 63 14.76 10.10 -5.81
C ILE A 63 15.14 11.06 -6.93
N ASP A 64 15.84 12.16 -6.64
CA ASP A 64 16.22 13.19 -7.61
C ASP A 64 17.11 12.63 -8.73
N ARG A 65 17.96 11.65 -8.40
CA ARG A 65 18.87 11.02 -9.36
C ARG A 65 18.20 10.02 -10.28
N ASP A 66 17.27 9.21 -9.76
CA ASP A 66 16.86 7.95 -10.40
C ASP A 66 15.35 7.80 -10.66
N ALA A 67 14.50 8.64 -10.09
CA ALA A 67 13.07 8.50 -10.24
C ALA A 67 12.59 8.83 -11.66
N LEU A 68 11.83 7.91 -12.24
CA LEU A 68 11.20 8.09 -13.56
C LEU A 68 9.85 8.83 -13.47
N ILE A 69 9.17 8.71 -12.33
CA ILE A 69 7.90 9.35 -12.00
C ILE A 69 8.04 10.11 -10.68
N ARG A 70 6.98 10.80 -10.24
CA ARG A 70 6.98 11.45 -8.92
C ARG A 70 7.01 10.42 -7.80
N VAL A 71 8.06 10.45 -6.99
CA VAL A 71 8.20 9.66 -5.76
C VAL A 71 8.21 10.64 -4.60
N LEU A 72 7.27 10.49 -3.67
CA LEU A 72 7.16 11.33 -2.48
C LEU A 72 7.51 10.49 -1.24
N PRO A 73 8.50 10.88 -0.43
CA PRO A 73 8.87 10.12 0.75
C PRO A 73 7.87 10.31 1.88
N TYR A 74 7.68 9.28 2.71
CA TYR A 74 7.19 9.41 4.07
C TYR A 74 8.34 9.71 5.02
N CYS A 75 8.07 10.44 6.11
CA CYS A 75 8.93 10.44 7.28
C CYS A 75 8.40 9.45 8.33
N SER A 76 9.28 8.97 9.22
CA SER A 76 8.82 8.16 10.35
C SER A 76 8.09 9.02 11.39
N ILE A 77 7.23 8.39 12.19
CA ILE A 77 6.58 9.00 13.35
C ILE A 77 7.58 9.13 14.50
N THR A 78 8.38 8.06 14.69
CA THR A 78 9.34 7.97 15.77
C THR A 78 10.76 7.80 15.26
N VAL A 79 11.73 8.28 16.04
CA VAL A 79 13.16 8.15 15.73
C VAL A 79 13.52 6.67 15.54
N GLY A 80 14.11 6.35 14.38
CA GLY A 80 14.43 4.99 14.01
C GLY A 80 13.23 4.04 13.89
N ARG A 81 11.99 4.54 13.92
CA ARG A 81 10.76 3.74 13.99
C ARG A 81 10.70 2.81 15.21
N LEU A 82 11.25 3.26 16.33
CA LEU A 82 11.39 2.47 17.56
C LEU A 82 10.22 2.65 18.54
N GLY A 83 9.27 3.55 18.28
CA GLY A 83 8.14 3.83 19.15
C GLY A 83 8.50 4.45 20.50
N GLN A 84 9.65 5.11 20.63
CA GLN A 84 10.21 5.62 21.89
C GLN A 84 10.30 7.13 21.96
N GLU A 85 10.64 7.80 20.86
CA GLU A 85 10.86 9.23 20.75
C GLU A 85 10.25 9.73 19.44
N LEU A 86 9.52 10.85 19.48
CA LEU A 86 8.93 11.46 18.29
C LEU A 86 10.01 12.17 17.45
N VAL A 87 9.83 12.16 16.14
CA VAL A 87 10.61 13.02 15.24
C VAL A 87 10.17 14.47 15.35
N ASP A 88 10.96 15.39 14.82
CA ASP A 88 10.56 16.81 14.72
C ASP A 88 9.59 17.01 13.53
N PHE A 89 8.28 16.88 13.81
CA PHE A 89 7.21 17.08 12.82
C PHE A 89 7.28 18.46 12.16
N HIS A 90 7.64 19.50 12.92
CA HIS A 90 7.72 20.87 12.42
C HIS A 90 8.84 21.02 11.38
N ALA A 91 10.01 20.46 11.65
CA ALA A 91 11.14 20.52 10.74
C ALA A 91 10.92 19.71 9.45
N LEU A 92 10.18 18.60 9.54
CA LEU A 92 10.00 17.64 8.43
C LEU A 92 8.73 17.90 7.60
N LYS A 93 7.75 18.65 8.13
CA LYS A 93 6.52 18.94 7.38
C LYS A 93 6.82 19.66 6.06
N GLY A 94 6.09 19.29 5.00
CA GLY A 94 6.27 19.84 3.66
C GLY A 94 7.46 19.28 2.88
N LEU A 95 8.31 18.48 3.53
CA LEU A 95 9.39 17.73 2.88
C LEU A 95 9.02 16.25 2.66
N CYS A 96 8.02 15.77 3.38
CA CYS A 96 7.44 14.43 3.20
C CYS A 96 5.93 14.51 3.02
N VAL A 97 5.33 13.44 2.49
CA VAL A 97 3.90 13.39 2.18
C VAL A 97 3.04 13.20 3.43
N ALA A 98 3.51 12.44 4.39
CA ALA A 98 2.89 12.12 5.66
C ALA A 98 3.90 11.43 6.59
N PHE A 99 3.47 11.02 7.78
CA PHE A 99 4.31 10.36 8.77
C PHE A 99 3.80 8.94 9.03
N SER A 100 4.71 7.96 9.05
CA SER A 100 4.39 6.55 9.26
C SER A 100 5.54 5.80 9.92
N ASP A 101 5.22 4.89 10.84
CA ASP A 101 6.15 3.85 11.31
C ASP A 101 5.82 2.50 10.65
N ASP A 102 5.46 2.53 9.36
CA ASP A 102 5.04 1.33 8.62
C ASP A 102 5.99 0.14 8.80
N GLY A 103 5.38 -1.05 8.94
CA GLY A 103 6.04 -2.31 9.23
C GLY A 103 6.45 -2.52 10.69
N SER A 104 6.23 -1.51 11.59
CA SER A 104 6.47 -1.63 13.04
C SER A 104 5.23 -1.24 13.84
N GLY A 105 4.52 -0.18 13.38
CA GLY A 105 3.42 0.44 14.10
C GLY A 105 3.84 1.10 15.43
N VAL A 106 3.06 2.06 15.90
CA VAL A 106 3.26 2.68 17.21
C VAL A 106 2.44 1.91 18.26
N GLN A 107 3.12 1.09 19.06
CA GLN A 107 2.48 0.14 19.99
C GLN A 107 1.90 0.82 21.23
N ARG A 108 2.59 1.85 21.76
CA ARG A 108 2.17 2.53 23.00
C ARG A 108 1.12 3.60 22.69
N GLN A 109 0.00 3.51 23.38
CA GLN A 109 -1.13 4.45 23.24
C GLN A 109 -0.71 5.89 23.51
N GLU A 110 0.07 6.14 24.56
CA GLU A 110 0.55 7.48 24.93
C GLU A 110 1.42 8.07 23.82
N MET A 111 2.34 7.29 23.25
CA MET A 111 3.20 7.72 22.14
C MET A 111 2.37 8.07 20.89
N MET A 112 1.37 7.26 20.55
CA MET A 112 0.47 7.56 19.43
C MET A 112 -0.36 8.83 19.69
N ARG A 113 -0.86 9.03 20.93
CA ARG A 113 -1.56 10.26 21.32
C ARG A 113 -0.66 11.49 21.13
N GLU A 114 0.56 11.44 21.64
CA GLU A 114 1.54 12.54 21.49
C GLU A 114 1.84 12.82 20.02
N ALA A 115 2.05 11.76 19.21
CA ALA A 115 2.24 11.87 17.76
C ALA A 115 1.04 12.53 17.07
N MET A 116 -0.18 12.13 17.40
CA MET A 116 -1.40 12.69 16.81
C MET A 116 -1.61 14.16 17.23
N LEU A 117 -1.27 14.55 18.45
CA LEU A 117 -1.31 15.96 18.88
C LEU A 117 -0.30 16.80 18.11
N ALA A 118 0.93 16.31 17.94
CA ALA A 118 1.95 16.98 17.13
C ALA A 118 1.51 17.09 15.65
N ALA A 119 1.02 16.00 15.07
CA ALA A 119 0.52 15.99 13.70
C ALA A 119 -0.68 16.92 13.48
N ALA A 120 -1.62 16.98 14.43
CA ALA A 120 -2.76 17.90 14.37
C ALA A 120 -2.31 19.37 14.43
N THR A 121 -1.30 19.69 15.25
CA THR A 121 -0.72 21.04 15.35
C THR A 121 -0.07 21.47 14.04
N GLU A 122 0.58 20.58 13.34
CA GLU A 122 1.28 20.85 12.09
C GLU A 122 0.40 20.63 10.83
N ASP A 123 -0.88 20.22 10.99
CA ASP A 123 -1.84 19.85 9.93
C ASP A 123 -1.29 18.80 8.93
N VAL A 124 -0.56 17.81 9.46
CA VAL A 124 -0.02 16.69 8.70
C VAL A 124 -0.83 15.42 8.94
N ILE A 125 -0.59 14.39 8.13
CA ILE A 125 -1.28 13.09 8.23
C ILE A 125 -0.38 12.09 8.97
N ILE A 126 -0.98 11.29 9.85
CA ILE A 126 -0.40 10.03 10.30
C ILE A 126 -1.03 8.91 9.48
N ALA A 127 -0.19 8.13 8.78
CA ALA A 127 -0.56 6.92 8.08
C ALA A 127 -0.03 5.71 8.86
N ALA A 128 -0.90 4.80 9.26
CA ALA A 128 -0.53 3.76 10.22
C ALA A 128 -0.76 2.35 9.68
N HIS A 129 0.32 1.56 9.72
CA HIS A 129 0.24 0.11 9.74
C HIS A 129 -0.29 -0.31 11.12
N CYS A 130 -1.52 -0.81 11.16
CA CYS A 130 -2.19 -1.17 12.40
C CYS A 130 -1.98 -2.65 12.71
N GLU A 131 -1.11 -2.94 13.66
CA GLU A 131 -0.83 -4.30 14.11
C GLU A 131 -0.39 -4.30 15.58
N ASP A 132 -1.17 -4.97 16.43
CA ASP A 132 -0.77 -5.22 17.82
C ASP A 132 0.20 -6.40 17.88
N ASN A 133 1.48 -6.08 18.10
CA ASN A 133 2.56 -7.05 18.13
C ASN A 133 2.40 -8.11 19.23
N THR A 134 1.65 -7.82 20.31
CA THR A 134 1.42 -8.76 21.40
C THR A 134 0.52 -9.93 21.00
N LEU A 135 -0.29 -9.74 19.95
CA LEU A 135 -1.23 -10.71 19.43
C LEU A 135 -0.65 -11.60 18.31
N LEU A 136 0.52 -11.27 17.78
CA LEU A 136 1.12 -12.00 16.64
C LEU A 136 1.54 -13.42 16.97
N ARG A 137 2.07 -13.68 18.17
CA ARG A 137 2.48 -15.01 18.67
C ARG A 137 3.38 -15.78 17.70
N GLY A 138 4.14 -15.08 16.86
CA GLY A 138 4.98 -15.64 15.82
C GLY A 138 4.21 -16.15 14.60
N GLY A 139 2.97 -15.67 14.40
CA GLY A 139 2.14 -15.92 13.23
C GLY A 139 2.73 -15.28 11.96
N TYR A 140 2.32 -15.81 10.83
CA TYR A 140 2.79 -15.35 9.52
C TYR A 140 1.78 -15.51 8.38
N ILE A 141 0.61 -16.09 8.66
CA ILE A 141 -0.59 -16.11 7.81
C ILE A 141 -1.81 -15.86 8.70
N HIS A 142 -3.01 -15.74 8.13
CA HIS A 142 -4.24 -15.60 8.88
C HIS A 142 -4.52 -16.78 9.81
N ASP A 143 -4.98 -16.53 11.05
CA ASP A 143 -5.45 -17.55 11.98
C ASP A 143 -6.85 -18.05 11.55
N GLY A 144 -6.90 -18.66 10.37
CA GLY A 144 -8.11 -19.13 9.72
C GLY A 144 -8.12 -20.66 9.55
N ARG A 145 -8.95 -21.09 8.60
CA ARG A 145 -9.11 -22.52 8.28
C ARG A 145 -7.81 -23.11 7.72
N TYR A 146 -7.20 -22.46 6.72
CA TYR A 146 -5.96 -22.94 6.09
C TYR A 146 -4.85 -23.11 7.11
N CYS A 147 -4.67 -22.14 8.00
CA CYS A 147 -3.67 -22.19 9.07
C CYS A 147 -3.82 -23.43 9.96
N ARG A 148 -5.06 -23.72 10.40
CA ARG A 148 -5.34 -24.87 11.26
C ARG A 148 -5.17 -26.21 10.54
N GLU A 149 -5.64 -26.31 9.29
CA GLU A 149 -5.58 -27.55 8.49
C GLU A 149 -4.17 -27.93 8.10
N HIS A 150 -3.27 -26.95 7.91
CA HIS A 150 -1.88 -27.17 7.48
C HIS A 150 -0.85 -27.02 8.61
N GLY A 151 -1.28 -26.74 9.83
CA GLY A 151 -0.40 -26.67 11.00
C GLY A 151 0.53 -25.44 11.03
N HIS A 152 0.09 -24.32 10.47
CA HIS A 152 0.81 -23.05 10.49
C HIS A 152 0.56 -22.25 11.77
N LYS A 153 1.25 -21.12 11.92
CA LYS A 153 1.01 -20.12 12.98
C LYS A 153 0.22 -18.95 12.42
N GLY A 154 -0.91 -18.66 13.06
CA GLY A 154 -1.84 -17.65 12.62
C GLY A 154 -1.64 -16.28 13.26
N ILE A 155 -2.01 -15.23 12.52
CA ILE A 155 -2.19 -13.86 12.97
C ILE A 155 -3.70 -13.62 13.07
N CYS A 156 -4.22 -13.35 14.28
CA CYS A 156 -5.65 -13.10 14.46
C CYS A 156 -6.07 -11.74 13.87
N SER A 157 -7.34 -11.61 13.51
CA SER A 157 -7.89 -10.36 12.97
C SER A 157 -7.84 -9.22 13.99
N GLU A 158 -7.96 -9.54 15.29
CA GLU A 158 -7.90 -8.56 16.38
C GLU A 158 -6.59 -7.78 16.43
N SER A 159 -5.47 -8.37 15.97
CA SER A 159 -4.19 -7.65 15.88
C SER A 159 -4.28 -6.38 15.02
N GLU A 160 -5.14 -6.37 13.99
CA GLU A 160 -5.38 -5.24 13.11
C GLU A 160 -6.49 -4.33 13.68
N TRP A 161 -7.72 -4.84 13.79
CA TRP A 161 -8.85 -4.00 14.12
C TRP A 161 -8.82 -3.44 15.56
N GLY A 162 -8.17 -4.14 16.49
CA GLY A 162 -8.01 -3.67 17.86
C GLY A 162 -7.16 -2.41 17.93
N GLN A 163 -6.05 -2.35 17.18
CA GLN A 163 -5.24 -1.14 17.08
C GLN A 163 -5.96 -0.03 16.31
N ILE A 164 -6.70 -0.36 15.25
CA ILE A 164 -7.52 0.63 14.53
C ILE A 164 -8.53 1.27 15.48
N ALA A 165 -9.25 0.48 16.28
CA ALA A 165 -10.22 1.00 17.25
C ALA A 165 -9.56 1.97 18.24
N ARG A 166 -8.41 1.60 18.83
CA ARG A 166 -7.61 2.46 19.73
C ARG A 166 -7.25 3.79 19.06
N ASP A 167 -6.72 3.70 17.84
CA ASP A 167 -6.18 4.87 17.14
C ASP A 167 -7.29 5.82 16.66
N LEU A 168 -8.47 5.30 16.34
CA LEU A 168 -9.63 6.12 15.97
C LEU A 168 -10.21 6.88 17.17
N GLU A 169 -10.17 6.32 18.39
CA GLU A 169 -10.50 7.07 19.61
C GLU A 169 -9.52 8.23 19.81
N LEU A 170 -8.22 8.00 19.62
CA LEU A 170 -7.20 9.04 19.70
C LEU A 170 -7.34 10.09 18.59
N ALA A 171 -7.67 9.68 17.38
CA ALA A 171 -7.90 10.61 16.26
C ALA A 171 -9.14 11.50 16.52
N ALA A 172 -10.20 10.95 17.13
CA ALA A 172 -11.37 11.71 17.55
C ALA A 172 -11.03 12.72 18.66
N GLU A 173 -10.21 12.31 19.65
CA GLU A 173 -9.75 13.17 20.76
C GLU A 173 -8.87 14.32 20.27
N THR A 174 -7.90 14.04 19.41
CA THR A 174 -6.85 14.99 19.00
C THR A 174 -7.22 15.83 17.77
N GLY A 175 -8.22 15.39 16.99
CA GLY A 175 -8.57 16.00 15.72
C GLY A 175 -7.54 15.77 14.61
N CYS A 176 -6.58 14.83 14.80
CA CYS A 176 -5.57 14.47 13.83
C CYS A 176 -6.21 13.92 12.53
N ARG A 177 -5.59 14.21 11.40
CA ARG A 177 -5.88 13.54 10.14
C ARG A 177 -5.18 12.18 10.15
N TYR A 178 -5.98 11.12 10.16
CA TYR A 178 -5.49 9.75 10.30
C TYR A 178 -5.82 8.92 9.07
N HIS A 179 -4.85 8.19 8.56
CA HIS A 179 -5.00 7.28 7.42
C HIS A 179 -4.63 5.86 7.85
N VAL A 180 -5.57 4.93 7.70
CA VAL A 180 -5.36 3.52 8.04
C VAL A 180 -4.85 2.80 6.80
N CYS A 181 -3.62 2.30 6.86
CA CYS A 181 -2.99 1.57 5.76
C CYS A 181 -3.60 0.18 5.59
N HIS A 182 -3.65 -0.30 4.36
CA HIS A 182 -3.88 -1.70 3.91
C HIS A 182 -4.81 -2.54 4.81
N ILE A 183 -6.03 -2.05 5.14
CA ILE A 183 -6.98 -2.82 5.96
C ILE A 183 -7.36 -4.14 5.29
N SER A 184 -7.57 -5.18 6.10
CA SER A 184 -7.80 -6.54 5.61
C SER A 184 -8.99 -7.28 6.26
N THR A 185 -9.67 -6.69 7.28
CA THR A 185 -10.71 -7.37 8.05
C THR A 185 -12.08 -6.69 7.97
N VAL A 186 -13.15 -7.47 8.13
CA VAL A 186 -14.53 -6.97 8.17
C VAL A 186 -14.73 -5.97 9.31
N GLU A 187 -14.17 -6.26 10.49
CA GLU A 187 -14.27 -5.38 11.66
C GLU A 187 -13.61 -4.03 11.40
N SER A 188 -12.46 -4.01 10.70
CA SER A 188 -11.78 -2.76 10.31
C SER A 188 -12.67 -1.90 9.44
N VAL A 189 -13.34 -2.49 8.45
CA VAL A 189 -14.31 -1.77 7.58
C VAL A 189 -15.44 -1.16 8.42
N ASP A 190 -16.02 -1.93 9.32
CA ASP A 190 -17.17 -1.48 10.13
C ASP A 190 -16.78 -0.38 11.12
N ILE A 191 -15.64 -0.53 11.81
CA ILE A 191 -15.12 0.47 12.76
C ILE A 191 -14.83 1.79 12.03
N ILE A 192 -14.16 1.74 10.89
CA ILE A 192 -13.84 2.94 10.09
C ILE A 192 -15.12 3.59 9.55
N ARG A 193 -16.10 2.79 9.08
CA ARG A 193 -17.40 3.30 8.62
C ARG A 193 -18.14 4.06 9.72
N GLN A 194 -18.11 3.56 10.96
CA GLN A 194 -18.71 4.23 12.11
C GLN A 194 -17.96 5.50 12.49
N ALA A 195 -16.62 5.47 12.50
CA ALA A 195 -15.79 6.63 12.79
C ALA A 195 -16.03 7.77 11.78
N LYS A 196 -16.10 7.46 10.48
CA LYS A 196 -16.45 8.44 9.44
C LYS A 196 -17.82 9.06 9.68
N LYS A 197 -18.86 8.25 10.01
CA LYS A 197 -20.21 8.75 10.34
C LYS A 197 -20.20 9.65 11.57
N SER A 198 -19.30 9.42 12.51
CA SER A 198 -19.14 10.23 13.72
C SER A 198 -18.29 11.49 13.49
N GLY A 199 -17.81 11.73 12.27
CA GLY A 199 -17.05 12.94 11.92
C GLY A 199 -15.55 12.86 12.26
N VAL A 200 -15.03 11.70 12.60
CA VAL A 200 -13.56 11.50 12.75
C VAL A 200 -12.87 11.73 11.42
N LYS A 201 -11.76 12.45 11.42
CA LYS A 201 -10.97 12.75 10.21
C LYS A 201 -10.14 11.52 9.81
N VAL A 202 -10.81 10.45 9.43
CA VAL A 202 -10.18 9.18 9.03
C VAL A 202 -10.41 8.88 7.57
N THR A 203 -9.37 8.33 6.94
CA THR A 203 -9.39 7.70 5.61
C THR A 203 -8.69 6.36 5.68
N CYS A 204 -8.91 5.48 4.70
CA CYS A 204 -8.24 4.19 4.68
C CYS A 204 -7.98 3.68 3.26
N GLU A 205 -7.07 2.75 3.18
CA GLU A 205 -6.75 2.02 1.96
C GLU A 205 -6.82 0.50 2.14
N THR A 206 -6.97 -0.23 1.04
CA THR A 206 -6.82 -1.68 1.00
C THR A 206 -6.04 -2.09 -0.25
N GLY A 207 -5.49 -3.32 -0.24
CA GLY A 207 -4.66 -3.82 -1.35
C GLY A 207 -5.45 -4.59 -2.41
N PRO A 208 -4.97 -4.62 -3.67
CA PRO A 208 -5.57 -5.44 -4.73
C PRO A 208 -5.66 -6.92 -4.37
N HIS A 209 -4.70 -7.43 -3.64
CA HIS A 209 -4.65 -8.81 -3.18
C HIS A 209 -5.73 -9.13 -2.14
N TYR A 210 -6.06 -8.21 -1.23
CA TYR A 210 -7.16 -8.39 -0.27
C TYR A 210 -8.54 -8.33 -0.93
N LEU A 211 -8.66 -7.57 -2.01
CA LEU A 211 -9.92 -7.47 -2.79
C LEU A 211 -10.16 -8.66 -3.72
N THR A 212 -9.17 -9.52 -3.95
CA THR A 212 -9.26 -10.55 -5.00
C THR A 212 -8.89 -11.94 -4.54
N LEU A 213 -8.24 -12.07 -3.41
CA LEU A 213 -7.80 -13.33 -2.81
C LEU A 213 -8.28 -13.46 -1.35
N CYS A 214 -8.30 -14.69 -0.86
CA CYS A 214 -8.56 -15.00 0.54
C CYS A 214 -7.67 -16.17 1.01
N GLU A 215 -7.82 -16.64 2.24
CA GLU A 215 -7.04 -17.76 2.78
C GLU A 215 -7.18 -19.06 1.98
N ASP A 216 -8.31 -19.26 1.25
CA ASP A 216 -8.54 -20.43 0.43
C ASP A 216 -7.66 -20.48 -0.83
N ASP A 217 -7.07 -19.35 -1.22
CA ASP A 217 -6.17 -19.23 -2.35
C ASP A 217 -4.70 -19.49 -1.95
N LEU A 218 -4.40 -19.64 -0.67
CA LEU A 218 -3.04 -19.86 -0.16
C LEU A 218 -2.41 -21.11 -0.76
N GLN A 219 -1.12 -21.03 -1.00
CA GLN A 219 -0.26 -22.14 -1.42
C GLN A 219 1.00 -22.14 -0.56
N GLU A 220 1.70 -23.27 -0.47
CA GLU A 220 2.98 -23.43 0.25
C GLU A 220 4.14 -22.70 -0.46
N ASP A 221 3.92 -21.44 -0.82
CA ASP A 221 4.83 -20.62 -1.61
C ASP A 221 4.92 -19.21 -1.01
N GLY A 222 6.13 -18.68 -0.89
CA GLY A 222 6.38 -17.35 -0.34
C GLY A 222 5.66 -16.20 -1.05
N ARG A 223 5.25 -16.37 -2.32
CA ARG A 223 4.48 -15.35 -3.05
C ARG A 223 3.06 -15.14 -2.51
N PHE A 224 2.58 -15.97 -1.58
CA PHE A 224 1.33 -15.79 -0.85
C PHE A 224 1.54 -15.24 0.57
N LYS A 225 2.78 -14.84 0.94
CA LYS A 225 3.09 -14.27 2.24
C LYS A 225 3.25 -12.77 2.17
N MET A 226 2.33 -12.06 2.81
CA MET A 226 2.33 -10.60 3.00
C MET A 226 1.78 -10.26 4.39
N ASN A 227 1.90 -9.03 4.83
CA ASN A 227 1.35 -8.54 6.08
C ASN A 227 0.67 -7.18 5.89
N PRO A 228 -0.64 -7.06 6.21
CA PRO A 228 -1.55 -8.09 6.75
C PRO A 228 -1.65 -9.36 5.89
N PRO A 229 -1.99 -10.52 6.49
CA PRO A 229 -2.16 -11.75 5.73
C PRO A 229 -3.49 -11.76 4.94
N LEU A 230 -3.58 -12.60 3.91
CA LEU A 230 -4.85 -12.89 3.25
C LEU A 230 -5.83 -13.48 4.27
N ARG A 231 -6.97 -12.83 4.46
CA ARG A 231 -8.00 -13.20 5.44
C ARG A 231 -9.04 -14.15 4.84
N SER A 232 -10.18 -14.29 5.52
CA SER A 232 -11.28 -15.11 5.06
C SER A 232 -11.95 -14.58 3.79
N ALA A 233 -12.80 -15.38 3.17
CA ALA A 233 -13.64 -14.93 2.06
C ALA A 233 -14.67 -13.88 2.51
N GLU A 234 -15.14 -13.91 3.77
CA GLU A 234 -16.03 -12.93 4.36
C GLU A 234 -15.34 -11.56 4.49
N ASP A 235 -14.09 -11.54 4.95
CA ASP A 235 -13.28 -10.33 5.01
C ASP A 235 -13.11 -9.70 3.62
N ARG A 236 -12.78 -10.52 2.61
CA ARG A 236 -12.67 -10.04 1.23
C ARG A 236 -13.99 -9.41 0.73
N GLU A 237 -15.12 -10.04 0.97
CA GLU A 237 -16.42 -9.50 0.58
C GLU A 237 -16.72 -8.16 1.25
N ALA A 238 -16.42 -8.03 2.55
CA ALA A 238 -16.59 -6.77 3.28
C ALA A 238 -15.70 -5.64 2.73
N LEU A 239 -14.47 -5.97 2.33
CA LEU A 239 -13.57 -5.00 1.69
C LEU A 239 -14.11 -4.54 0.33
N ILE A 240 -14.65 -5.45 -0.49
CA ILE A 240 -15.27 -5.10 -1.78
C ILE A 240 -16.49 -4.20 -1.57
N GLU A 241 -17.34 -4.52 -0.61
CA GLU A 241 -18.50 -3.68 -0.24
C GLU A 241 -18.05 -2.31 0.28
N GLY A 242 -17.03 -2.28 1.15
CA GLY A 242 -16.45 -1.04 1.66
C GLY A 242 -15.83 -0.16 0.58
N LEU A 243 -15.23 -0.78 -0.45
CA LEU A 243 -14.75 -0.04 -1.61
C LEU A 243 -15.93 0.50 -2.44
N ALA A 244 -16.95 -0.30 -2.65
CA ALA A 244 -18.12 0.09 -3.45
C ALA A 244 -18.92 1.23 -2.81
N ASP A 245 -19.12 1.21 -1.50
CA ASP A 245 -19.90 2.21 -0.76
C ASP A 245 -19.10 3.48 -0.37
N GLY A 246 -17.77 3.49 -0.61
CA GLY A 246 -16.90 4.61 -0.30
C GLY A 246 -16.38 4.65 1.14
N THR A 247 -16.62 3.61 1.93
CA THR A 247 -15.98 3.45 3.25
C THR A 247 -14.47 3.33 3.11
N ILE A 248 -14.00 2.52 2.15
CA ILE A 248 -12.59 2.46 1.76
C ILE A 248 -12.37 3.51 0.68
N ASP A 249 -11.44 4.42 0.91
CA ASP A 249 -11.19 5.58 0.05
C ASP A 249 -10.29 5.23 -1.13
N VAL A 250 -9.24 4.45 -0.89
CA VAL A 250 -8.09 4.27 -1.78
C VAL A 250 -7.77 2.78 -1.94
N VAL A 251 -7.32 2.43 -3.14
CA VAL A 251 -6.59 1.19 -3.38
C VAL A 251 -5.11 1.54 -3.50
N ALA A 252 -4.31 1.00 -2.58
CA ALA A 252 -2.85 1.09 -2.59
C ALA A 252 -2.25 -0.31 -2.74
N THR A 253 -1.09 -0.41 -3.39
CA THR A 253 -0.58 -1.75 -3.76
C THR A 253 0.14 -2.46 -2.63
N ASP A 254 0.67 -1.72 -1.67
CA ASP A 254 1.67 -2.21 -0.74
C ASP A 254 2.78 -2.98 -1.48
N HIS A 255 3.28 -2.36 -2.55
CA HIS A 255 4.35 -2.94 -3.37
C HIS A 255 5.60 -3.12 -2.52
N ALA A 256 5.84 -4.35 -2.06
CA ALA A 256 6.87 -4.69 -1.09
C ALA A 256 7.82 -5.78 -1.62
N PRO A 257 8.72 -5.42 -2.54
CA PRO A 257 9.63 -6.34 -3.19
C PRO A 257 10.65 -6.94 -2.23
N HIS A 258 10.99 -8.21 -2.48
CA HIS A 258 12.03 -8.97 -1.83
C HIS A 258 12.82 -9.78 -2.86
N SER A 259 14.03 -10.17 -2.53
CA SER A 259 14.86 -11.01 -3.38
C SER A 259 14.26 -12.43 -3.56
N ALA A 260 14.66 -13.11 -4.61
CA ALA A 260 14.23 -14.49 -4.87
C ALA A 260 14.60 -15.41 -3.69
N GLU A 261 15.77 -15.22 -3.07
CA GLU A 261 16.19 -15.99 -1.90
C GLU A 261 15.27 -15.77 -0.70
N GLU A 262 14.89 -14.49 -0.42
CA GLU A 262 14.00 -14.15 0.69
C GLU A 262 12.58 -14.71 0.49
N LYS A 263 12.16 -14.94 -0.74
CA LYS A 263 10.83 -15.46 -1.10
C LYS A 263 10.78 -16.96 -1.40
N SER A 264 11.92 -17.66 -1.40
CA SER A 264 12.01 -19.11 -1.74
C SER A 264 11.79 -20.05 -0.56
N LYS A 265 11.44 -19.56 0.63
CA LYS A 265 11.43 -20.32 1.89
C LYS A 265 10.02 -20.75 2.33
N GLY A 266 9.07 -20.89 1.39
CA GLY A 266 7.67 -21.23 1.65
C GLY A 266 6.93 -20.16 2.48
N LEU A 267 5.75 -20.48 2.98
CA LEU A 267 4.97 -19.54 3.80
C LEU A 267 5.68 -19.20 5.12
N ALA A 268 6.22 -20.18 5.82
CA ALA A 268 6.82 -19.96 7.14
C ALA A 268 8.10 -19.13 7.07
N GLY A 269 9.02 -19.47 6.16
CA GLY A 269 10.38 -18.93 6.14
C GLY A 269 10.59 -17.70 5.25
N SER A 270 9.67 -17.39 4.33
CA SER A 270 9.81 -16.24 3.43
C SER A 270 9.59 -14.92 4.14
N ALA A 271 10.18 -13.84 3.60
CA ALA A 271 9.87 -12.48 4.02
C ALA A 271 8.43 -12.09 3.66
N MET A 272 7.80 -11.24 4.46
CA MET A 272 6.47 -10.69 4.20
C MET A 272 6.54 -9.58 3.16
N GLY A 273 5.69 -9.65 2.13
CA GLY A 273 5.58 -8.66 1.07
C GLY A 273 5.52 -9.30 -0.32
N ILE A 274 4.77 -8.66 -1.20
CA ILE A 274 4.59 -9.03 -2.61
C ILE A 274 4.74 -7.80 -3.49
N VAL A 275 4.90 -8.01 -4.81
CA VAL A 275 4.90 -6.91 -5.77
C VAL A 275 3.50 -6.70 -6.33
N GLY A 276 3.04 -5.45 -6.46
CA GLY A 276 1.67 -5.12 -6.84
C GLY A 276 1.52 -4.08 -7.95
N LEU A 277 2.48 -3.16 -8.15
CA LEU A 277 2.34 -2.02 -9.05
C LEU A 277 1.94 -2.39 -10.48
N GLU A 278 2.56 -3.43 -11.05
CA GLU A 278 2.33 -3.84 -12.45
C GLU A 278 1.06 -4.69 -12.64
N THR A 279 0.41 -5.10 -11.54
CA THR A 279 -0.72 -6.03 -11.57
C THR A 279 -2.02 -5.45 -10.99
N ALA A 280 -1.96 -4.36 -10.23
CA ALA A 280 -3.10 -3.81 -9.50
C ALA A 280 -4.31 -3.51 -10.39
N PHE A 281 -4.15 -2.62 -11.37
CA PHE A 281 -5.27 -2.25 -12.24
C PHE A 281 -5.83 -3.44 -13.03
N PRO A 282 -5.04 -4.25 -13.75
CA PRO A 282 -5.58 -5.37 -14.53
C PRO A 282 -6.27 -6.43 -13.67
N VAL A 283 -5.77 -6.74 -12.49
CA VAL A 283 -6.39 -7.70 -11.57
C VAL A 283 -7.74 -7.17 -11.06
N LEU A 284 -7.77 -5.93 -10.58
CA LEU A 284 -9.00 -5.29 -10.09
C LEU A 284 -10.03 -5.07 -11.20
N TYR A 285 -9.60 -4.60 -12.36
CA TYR A 285 -10.49 -4.46 -13.51
C TYR A 285 -11.13 -5.80 -13.87
N THR A 286 -10.33 -6.87 -13.93
CA THR A 286 -10.82 -8.21 -14.29
C THR A 286 -11.77 -8.77 -13.25
N ARG A 287 -11.41 -8.67 -11.97
CA ARG A 287 -12.14 -9.34 -10.88
C ARG A 287 -13.32 -8.54 -10.34
N LEU A 288 -13.26 -7.21 -10.39
CA LEU A 288 -14.32 -6.39 -9.80
C LEU A 288 -15.14 -5.65 -10.85
N VAL A 289 -14.50 -5.02 -11.85
CA VAL A 289 -15.23 -4.21 -12.82
C VAL A 289 -15.94 -5.09 -13.87
N LYS A 290 -15.22 -6.01 -14.50
CA LYS A 290 -15.81 -6.92 -15.51
C LYS A 290 -16.90 -7.84 -14.94
N THR A 291 -16.84 -8.12 -13.64
CA THR A 291 -17.85 -8.93 -12.94
C THR A 291 -19.01 -8.09 -12.40
N GLY A 292 -18.96 -6.76 -12.55
CA GLY A 292 -20.02 -5.86 -12.11
C GLY A 292 -20.08 -5.62 -10.60
N ARG A 293 -19.00 -5.95 -9.86
CA ARG A 293 -18.94 -5.72 -8.41
C ARG A 293 -18.78 -4.24 -8.07
N ILE A 294 -18.02 -3.52 -8.88
CA ILE A 294 -17.86 -2.04 -8.82
C ILE A 294 -17.87 -1.45 -10.23
N GLY A 295 -18.15 -0.17 -10.35
CA GLY A 295 -18.00 0.58 -11.60
C GLY A 295 -16.53 0.92 -11.89
N LEU A 296 -16.19 1.09 -13.19
CA LEU A 296 -14.87 1.55 -13.59
C LEU A 296 -14.54 2.93 -12.98
N ASP A 297 -15.52 3.83 -12.92
CA ASP A 297 -15.35 5.17 -12.33
C ASP A 297 -14.94 5.09 -10.86
N ARG A 298 -15.53 4.14 -10.09
CA ARG A 298 -15.15 3.94 -8.69
C ARG A 298 -13.73 3.41 -8.54
N LEU A 299 -13.33 2.46 -9.40
CA LEU A 299 -11.95 1.97 -9.41
C LEU A 299 -10.96 3.09 -9.74
N VAL A 300 -11.25 3.87 -10.77
CA VAL A 300 -10.40 5.02 -11.17
C VAL A 300 -10.35 6.07 -10.06
N GLU A 301 -11.48 6.37 -9.41
CA GLU A 301 -11.49 7.26 -8.25
C GLU A 301 -10.53 6.77 -7.17
N ALA A 302 -10.64 5.50 -6.78
CA ALA A 302 -9.84 4.91 -5.69
C ALA A 302 -8.33 4.81 -6.02
N MET A 303 -7.97 4.72 -7.31
CA MET A 303 -6.58 4.57 -7.73
C MET A 303 -5.94 5.88 -8.25
N ALA A 304 -6.72 6.90 -8.60
CA ALA A 304 -6.17 8.10 -9.24
C ALA A 304 -6.52 9.38 -8.49
N THR A 305 -7.81 9.68 -8.29
CA THR A 305 -8.24 10.99 -7.80
C THR A 305 -8.38 11.06 -6.29
N ALA A 306 -8.88 10.01 -5.63
CA ALA A 306 -9.01 9.98 -4.17
C ALA A 306 -7.65 10.05 -3.45
N PRO A 307 -6.59 9.30 -3.87
CA PRO A 307 -5.28 9.43 -3.25
C PRO A 307 -4.77 10.88 -3.26
N ARG A 308 -4.87 11.56 -4.40
CA ARG A 308 -4.42 12.95 -4.55
C ARG A 308 -5.21 13.90 -3.66
N ARG A 309 -6.53 13.78 -3.63
CA ARG A 309 -7.42 14.61 -2.81
C ARG A 309 -7.15 14.44 -1.32
N ILE A 310 -7.04 13.20 -0.84
CA ILE A 310 -6.90 12.87 0.58
C ILE A 310 -5.57 13.36 1.14
N PHE A 311 -4.49 13.15 0.40
CA PHE A 311 -3.15 13.53 0.81
C PHE A 311 -2.76 14.93 0.35
N ARG A 312 -3.69 15.68 -0.28
CA ARG A 312 -3.45 17.02 -0.82
C ARG A 312 -2.24 17.05 -1.77
N LEU A 313 -2.11 16.00 -2.57
CA LEU A 313 -1.03 15.87 -3.53
C LEU A 313 -1.25 16.82 -4.72
N PRO A 314 -0.19 17.15 -5.48
CA PRO A 314 -0.32 17.99 -6.65
C PRO A 314 -1.35 17.44 -7.64
N GLU A 315 -2.20 18.31 -8.15
CA GLU A 315 -3.05 18.00 -9.30
C GLU A 315 -2.18 17.73 -10.52
N ALA A 316 -2.58 16.78 -11.34
CA ALA A 316 -1.82 16.36 -12.51
C ALA A 316 -2.75 16.14 -13.72
N PRO A 317 -3.39 17.18 -14.25
CA PRO A 317 -4.38 17.06 -15.33
C PRO A 317 -3.76 16.59 -16.66
N GLU A 318 -2.46 16.74 -16.83
CA GLU A 318 -1.71 16.26 -18.01
C GLU A 318 -1.18 14.83 -17.86
N ASP A 319 -1.41 14.21 -16.69
CA ASP A 319 -1.00 12.83 -16.41
C ASP A 319 -2.13 11.88 -16.80
N TRP A 320 -1.85 10.94 -17.69
CA TRP A 320 -2.85 9.97 -18.13
C TRP A 320 -2.24 8.62 -18.47
N VAL A 321 -3.08 7.61 -18.46
CA VAL A 321 -2.75 6.25 -18.84
C VAL A 321 -3.67 5.76 -19.97
N GLU A 322 -3.10 5.09 -20.97
CA GLU A 322 -3.85 4.38 -22.00
C GLU A 322 -3.88 2.90 -21.67
N VAL A 323 -5.09 2.33 -21.65
CA VAL A 323 -5.31 0.92 -21.28
C VAL A 323 -6.10 0.18 -22.34
N ASP A 324 -5.75 -1.07 -22.60
CA ASP A 324 -6.55 -2.00 -23.39
C ASP A 324 -7.45 -2.82 -22.45
N LEU A 325 -8.74 -2.53 -22.50
CA LEU A 325 -9.74 -3.20 -21.66
C LEU A 325 -10.28 -4.50 -22.24
N ASP A 326 -10.00 -4.79 -23.51
CA ASP A 326 -10.71 -5.81 -24.29
C ASP A 326 -9.85 -7.06 -24.56
N THR A 327 -8.53 -6.89 -24.69
CA THR A 327 -7.62 -8.00 -25.01
C THR A 327 -7.11 -8.69 -23.74
N PRO A 328 -7.36 -9.99 -23.56
CA PRO A 328 -6.79 -10.73 -22.44
C PRO A 328 -5.28 -10.91 -22.60
N TRP A 329 -4.58 -10.94 -21.46
CA TRP A 329 -3.16 -11.24 -21.42
C TRP A 329 -2.81 -11.98 -20.13
N THR A 330 -1.68 -12.67 -20.10
CA THR A 330 -1.24 -13.44 -18.95
C THR A 330 -0.20 -12.69 -18.15
N ILE A 331 -0.38 -12.60 -16.83
CA ILE A 331 0.61 -12.03 -15.91
C ILE A 331 1.81 -12.98 -15.85
N ARG A 332 3.00 -12.44 -16.11
CA ARG A 332 4.28 -13.15 -16.05
C ARG A 332 5.28 -12.30 -15.27
N SER A 333 5.57 -12.69 -14.05
CA SER A 333 6.46 -11.94 -13.17
C SER A 333 7.89 -11.82 -13.72
N ALA A 334 8.31 -12.74 -14.56
CA ALA A 334 9.60 -12.67 -15.27
C ALA A 334 9.73 -11.43 -16.17
N GLU A 335 8.60 -10.85 -16.60
CA GLU A 335 8.55 -9.67 -17.47
C GLU A 335 8.46 -8.34 -16.68
N PHE A 336 8.36 -8.37 -15.35
CA PHE A 336 8.21 -7.17 -14.54
C PHE A 336 9.44 -6.26 -14.61
N ALA A 337 9.22 -4.95 -14.53
CA ALA A 337 10.28 -3.96 -14.38
C ALA A 337 10.82 -3.91 -12.94
N SER A 338 9.97 -4.18 -11.94
CA SER A 338 10.41 -4.38 -10.55
C SER A 338 11.49 -5.47 -10.47
N MET A 339 12.42 -5.33 -9.54
CA MET A 339 13.39 -6.40 -9.21
C MET A 339 12.70 -7.56 -8.49
N GLY A 340 11.64 -7.28 -7.73
CA GLY A 340 10.80 -8.30 -7.09
C GLY A 340 10.00 -9.12 -8.12
N ARG A 341 9.79 -10.41 -7.80
CA ARG A 341 9.05 -11.36 -8.66
C ARG A 341 7.92 -12.07 -7.93
N ALA A 342 7.81 -11.87 -6.62
CA ALA A 342 6.81 -12.57 -5.82
C ALA A 342 5.45 -11.92 -5.99
N THR A 343 4.59 -12.52 -6.79
CA THR A 343 3.19 -12.14 -6.97
C THR A 343 2.29 -13.37 -6.89
N PRO A 344 1.17 -13.33 -6.15
CA PRO A 344 0.20 -14.43 -6.14
C PRO A 344 -0.57 -14.54 -7.46
N PHE A 345 -0.45 -13.56 -8.34
CA PHE A 345 -1.17 -13.47 -9.62
C PHE A 345 -0.42 -14.08 -10.81
N GLU A 346 0.71 -14.74 -10.58
CA GLU A 346 1.47 -15.41 -11.65
C GLU A 346 0.58 -16.36 -12.45
N GLY A 347 0.61 -16.23 -13.76
CA GLY A 347 -0.18 -17.05 -14.68
C GLY A 347 -1.66 -16.68 -14.83
N TRP A 348 -2.14 -15.66 -14.12
CA TRP A 348 -3.52 -15.21 -14.28
C TRP A 348 -3.75 -14.59 -15.64
N GLU A 349 -4.84 -14.98 -16.29
CA GLU A 349 -5.38 -14.28 -17.45
C GLU A 349 -6.21 -13.09 -16.97
N VAL A 350 -5.83 -11.90 -17.42
CA VAL A 350 -6.44 -10.63 -17.01
C VAL A 350 -6.68 -9.71 -18.21
N TYR A 351 -7.52 -8.71 -18.00
CA TYR A 351 -7.80 -7.61 -18.91
C TYR A 351 -7.27 -6.30 -18.32
N GLY A 352 -7.31 -5.22 -19.09
CA GLY A 352 -6.86 -3.91 -18.59
C GLY A 352 -5.34 -3.73 -18.66
N LYS A 353 -4.74 -4.13 -19.78
CA LYS A 353 -3.30 -3.97 -20.03
C LYS A 353 -2.96 -2.50 -20.20
N VAL A 354 -2.02 -2.00 -19.40
CA VAL A 354 -1.44 -0.66 -19.58
C VAL A 354 -0.58 -0.65 -20.84
N LEU A 355 -0.91 0.24 -21.78
CA LEU A 355 -0.20 0.40 -23.04
C LEU A 355 0.77 1.57 -23.01
N LYS A 356 0.37 2.69 -22.36
CA LYS A 356 1.15 3.90 -22.32
C LYS A 356 0.85 4.69 -21.04
N THR A 357 1.88 5.25 -20.45
CA THR A 357 1.77 6.18 -19.30
C THR A 357 2.46 7.48 -19.65
N VAL A 358 1.75 8.58 -19.41
CA VAL A 358 2.23 9.94 -19.70
C VAL A 358 2.19 10.76 -18.42
N MET A 359 3.30 11.42 -18.11
CA MET A 359 3.47 12.34 -17.00
C MET A 359 3.95 13.70 -17.55
N GLU A 360 3.23 14.78 -17.22
CA GLU A 360 3.55 16.15 -17.68
C GLU A 360 3.77 16.22 -19.20
N GLY A 361 2.90 15.55 -19.97
CA GLY A 361 3.00 15.47 -21.43
C GLY A 361 4.13 14.59 -21.96
N LYS A 362 4.98 14.00 -21.11
CA LYS A 362 6.08 13.10 -21.52
C LYS A 362 5.68 11.64 -21.33
N THR A 363 5.96 10.82 -22.34
CA THR A 363 5.78 9.37 -22.24
C THR A 363 6.84 8.79 -21.32
N VAL A 364 6.41 8.24 -20.15
CA VAL A 364 7.27 7.53 -19.19
C VAL A 364 7.23 6.02 -19.37
N TYR A 365 6.18 5.50 -19.99
CA TYR A 365 6.09 4.09 -20.39
C TYR A 365 5.33 3.93 -21.72
N ASN A 366 5.78 2.99 -22.57
CA ASN A 366 5.09 2.61 -23.80
C ASN A 366 5.38 1.13 -24.10
N SER A 367 4.36 0.28 -24.07
CA SER A 367 4.45 -1.17 -24.28
C SER A 367 5.00 -1.55 -25.68
N ASN A 368 4.91 -0.66 -26.66
CA ASN A 368 5.43 -0.89 -28.02
C ASN A 368 6.94 -0.65 -28.14
N LEU A 369 7.55 0.05 -27.17
CA LEU A 369 8.99 0.38 -27.16
C LEU A 369 9.80 -0.54 -26.25
N THR A 370 9.15 -1.30 -25.39
CA THR A 370 9.77 -2.27 -24.47
C THR A 370 9.71 -3.66 -25.10
N LYS A 371 10.70 -3.98 -25.95
CA LYS A 371 10.94 -5.34 -26.45
C LYS A 371 12.21 -5.89 -25.88
#